data_539bf5151283db741c8aed165da68c64
#
_entry.id   539bf5151283db741c8aed165da68c64
#
_cell.length_a   1.000
_cell.length_b   1.000
_cell.length_c   1.000
_cell.angle_alpha   90.00
_cell.angle_beta   90.00
_cell.angle_gamma   90.00
#
_symmetry.space_group_name_H-M   'P 1'
#
loop_
_entity.id
_entity.type
_entity.pdbx_description
1 polymer ?
#
loop_
_entity_poly.entity_id
_entity_poly.type
_entity_poly.pdbx_seq_one_letter_code
_entity_poly.pdbx_strand_id
1 'polypeptide(L)'
;MGIITESFPARERGRAMGILATFVALGMMCGPVLGGMLVASFPWESIFLINLPIGVISFIVGLYTLPHVKPEAGERPMSLIEAAHRCFANSAFTINLVCMLIVFVGIGASEFILPFYFQDAHGFGSDISGLLFLALPMVNAFIGPLSGTVSDRVGCEGPTAVGLGVYVCGLFAVSMLDERSSIPVIVCCAAFMSCGTSIFQSPNNSLYMGSSPREALGFAGSLGSLARYAGMAVGITAASHILYGQMSVAMSEAVTSFVAGRPDVFLFGFRSVFYVLMAVAAVGFALAMVRLVRMRARH
;
A
#
# COMPACT_ATOMS: atom_id res chain seq x y z
N MET A 1 12.36 9.58 -7.53
CA MET A 1 12.35 9.05 -8.91
C MET A 1 12.92 10.05 -9.91
N GLY A 2 12.59 11.34 -9.87
CA GLY A 2 13.14 12.37 -10.76
C GLY A 2 14.67 12.37 -10.83
N ILE A 3 15.35 12.37 -9.69
CA ILE A 3 16.82 12.39 -9.60
C ILE A 3 17.46 11.20 -10.36
N ILE A 4 16.90 10.01 -10.28
CA ILE A 4 17.42 8.84 -11.01
C ILE A 4 17.26 9.01 -12.52
N THR A 5 16.13 9.60 -12.95
CA THR A 5 15.88 9.85 -14.37
C THR A 5 16.80 10.89 -14.97
N GLU A 6 17.27 11.85 -14.19
CA GLU A 6 18.21 12.88 -14.60
C GLU A 6 19.67 12.41 -14.51
N SER A 7 20.01 11.64 -13.47
CA SER A 7 21.40 11.24 -13.19
C SER A 7 21.87 10.00 -13.97
N PHE A 8 20.95 9.14 -14.46
CA PHE A 8 21.31 7.90 -15.15
C PHE A 8 20.85 7.90 -16.62
N PRO A 9 21.73 7.44 -17.56
CA PRO A 9 21.35 7.26 -18.95
C PRO A 9 20.22 6.23 -19.07
N ALA A 10 19.38 6.35 -20.10
CA ALA A 10 18.15 5.54 -20.28
C ALA A 10 18.41 4.01 -20.17
N ARG A 11 19.60 3.56 -20.53
CA ARG A 11 20.01 2.14 -20.52
C ARG A 11 20.24 1.59 -19.11
N GLU A 12 20.53 2.45 -18.11
CA GLU A 12 20.88 2.07 -16.74
C GLU A 12 19.78 2.43 -15.74
N ARG A 13 18.77 3.20 -16.17
CA ARG A 13 17.65 3.63 -15.32
C ARG A 13 16.90 2.47 -14.69
N GLY A 14 16.65 1.40 -15.46
CA GLY A 14 16.00 0.20 -14.97
C GLY A 14 16.75 -0.46 -13.81
N ARG A 15 18.09 -0.55 -13.93
CA ARG A 15 18.95 -1.10 -12.86
C ARG A 15 18.91 -0.22 -11.60
N ALA A 16 19.05 1.10 -11.77
CA ALA A 16 19.01 2.05 -10.65
C ALA A 16 17.66 2.03 -9.92
N MET A 17 16.55 1.95 -10.68
CA MET A 17 15.19 1.82 -10.12
C MET A 17 14.99 0.48 -9.41
N GLY A 18 15.56 -0.60 -9.93
CA GLY A 18 15.53 -1.92 -9.28
C GLY A 18 16.26 -1.91 -7.93
N ILE A 19 17.45 -1.28 -7.87
CA ILE A 19 18.20 -1.11 -6.62
C ILE A 19 17.39 -0.30 -5.61
N LEU A 20 16.80 0.83 -6.03
CA LEU A 20 15.95 1.64 -5.16
C LEU A 20 14.77 0.82 -4.62
N ALA A 21 14.09 0.06 -5.48
CA ALA A 21 12.97 -0.80 -5.07
C ALA A 21 13.40 -1.86 -4.05
N THR A 22 14.60 -2.42 -4.20
CA THR A 22 15.18 -3.37 -3.24
C THR A 22 15.41 -2.74 -1.88
N PHE A 23 15.97 -1.53 -1.81
CA PHE A 23 16.16 -0.83 -0.54
C PHE A 23 14.83 -0.44 0.13
N VAL A 24 13.83 -0.04 -0.66
CA VAL A 24 12.48 0.22 -0.13
C VAL A 24 11.87 -1.06 0.45
N ALA A 25 11.96 -2.18 -0.26
CA ALA A 25 11.47 -3.47 0.22
C ALA A 25 12.18 -3.92 1.51
N LEU A 26 13.51 -3.78 1.58
CA LEU A 26 14.28 -4.08 2.79
C LEU A 26 13.83 -3.21 3.97
N GLY A 27 13.63 -1.91 3.75
CA GLY A 27 13.12 -1.00 4.78
C GLY A 27 11.74 -1.42 5.29
N MET A 28 10.83 -1.78 4.38
CA MET A 28 9.48 -2.27 4.74
C MET A 28 9.53 -3.60 5.51
N MET A 29 10.46 -4.48 5.19
CA MET A 29 10.65 -5.75 5.92
C MET A 29 11.27 -5.53 7.30
N CYS A 30 12.28 -4.66 7.41
CA CYS A 30 12.96 -4.40 8.68
C CYS A 30 12.08 -3.62 9.67
N GLY A 31 11.18 -2.76 9.18
CA GLY A 31 10.35 -1.89 10.02
C GLY A 31 9.56 -2.63 11.10
N PRO A 32 8.66 -3.56 10.76
CA PRO A 32 7.85 -4.28 11.74
C PRO A 32 8.68 -5.12 12.72
N VAL A 33 9.77 -5.73 12.24
CA VAL A 33 10.65 -6.56 13.08
C VAL A 33 11.39 -5.69 14.08
N LEU A 34 12.07 -4.65 13.62
CA LEU A 34 12.80 -3.73 14.49
C LEU A 34 11.85 -3.01 15.45
N GLY A 35 10.68 -2.59 14.95
CA GLY A 35 9.64 -1.97 15.76
C GLY A 35 9.13 -2.90 16.86
N GLY A 36 8.81 -4.13 16.52
CA GLY A 36 8.37 -5.15 17.50
C GLY A 36 9.43 -5.45 18.57
N MET A 37 10.70 -5.60 18.15
CA MET A 37 11.83 -5.82 19.07
C MET A 37 12.08 -4.61 19.99
N LEU A 38 11.98 -3.39 19.45
CA LEU A 38 12.17 -2.16 20.23
C LEU A 38 11.08 -2.02 21.29
N VAL A 39 9.82 -2.22 20.93
CA VAL A 39 8.70 -2.12 21.88
C VAL A 39 8.74 -3.22 22.93
N ALA A 40 9.23 -4.41 22.58
CA ALA A 40 9.39 -5.50 23.54
C ALA A 40 10.49 -5.26 24.59
N SER A 41 11.52 -4.47 24.25
CA SER A 41 12.73 -4.31 25.08
C SER A 41 12.93 -2.90 25.63
N PHE A 42 12.30 -1.89 25.04
CA PHE A 42 12.49 -0.46 25.35
C PHE A 42 11.13 0.25 25.40
N PRO A 43 11.05 1.47 26.01
CA PRO A 43 9.86 2.29 25.94
C PRO A 43 9.46 2.61 24.50
N TRP A 44 8.16 2.81 24.24
CA TRP A 44 7.62 3.02 22.90
C TRP A 44 8.23 4.19 22.12
N GLU A 45 8.77 5.19 22.84
CA GLU A 45 9.45 6.36 22.26
C GLU A 45 10.72 5.97 21.49
N SER A 46 11.31 4.80 21.79
CA SER A 46 12.50 4.29 21.10
C SER A 46 12.29 4.10 19.59
N ILE A 47 11.06 3.84 19.15
CA ILE A 47 10.71 3.75 17.73
C ILE A 47 10.99 5.07 16.98
N PHE A 48 10.77 6.19 17.65
CA PHE A 48 11.04 7.50 17.06
C PHE A 48 12.51 7.87 17.15
N LEU A 49 13.16 7.52 18.27
CA LEU A 49 14.56 7.83 18.51
C LEU A 49 15.51 7.15 17.51
N ILE A 50 15.20 5.94 17.07
CA ILE A 50 16.02 5.23 16.05
C ILE A 50 16.03 5.92 14.70
N ASN A 51 14.96 6.66 14.36
CA ASN A 51 14.89 7.41 13.10
C ASN A 51 15.79 8.64 13.09
N LEU A 52 16.17 9.16 14.26
CA LEU A 52 16.97 10.38 14.38
C LEU A 52 18.40 10.18 13.82
N PRO A 53 19.19 9.18 14.25
CA PRO A 53 20.49 8.92 13.67
C PRO A 53 20.42 8.53 12.20
N ILE A 54 19.41 7.75 11.78
CA ILE A 54 19.22 7.37 10.38
C ILE A 54 18.94 8.62 9.52
N GLY A 55 18.09 9.54 10.02
CA GLY A 55 17.78 10.79 9.34
C GLY A 55 19.00 11.72 9.21
N VAL A 56 19.80 11.85 10.28
CA VAL A 56 21.03 12.64 10.26
C VAL A 56 22.04 12.07 9.26
N ILE A 57 22.27 10.75 9.27
CA ILE A 57 23.18 10.10 8.33
C ILE A 57 22.68 10.30 6.89
N SER A 58 21.39 10.08 6.64
CA SER A 58 20.77 10.24 5.31
C SER A 58 20.90 11.70 4.83
N PHE A 59 20.69 12.67 5.70
CA PHE A 59 20.86 14.08 5.38
C PHE A 59 22.30 14.42 5.00
N ILE A 60 23.28 13.98 5.81
CA ILE A 60 24.70 14.20 5.52
C ILE A 60 25.09 13.55 4.18
N VAL A 61 24.72 12.28 3.96
CA VAL A 61 24.99 11.60 2.69
C VAL A 61 24.32 12.33 1.53
N GLY A 62 23.09 12.81 1.70
CA GLY A 62 22.38 13.58 0.69
C GLY A 62 23.09 14.88 0.32
N LEU A 63 23.64 15.61 1.28
CA LEU A 63 24.41 16.84 1.02
C LEU A 63 25.66 16.59 0.13
N TYR A 64 26.31 15.44 0.29
CA TYR A 64 27.53 15.12 -0.46
C TYR A 64 27.27 14.45 -1.80
N THR A 65 26.15 13.73 -1.94
CA THR A 65 25.89 12.89 -3.13
C THR A 65 24.89 13.51 -4.11
N LEU A 66 23.99 14.40 -3.66
CA LEU A 66 23.02 15.01 -4.54
C LEU A 66 23.65 16.12 -5.41
N PRO A 67 23.51 16.05 -6.75
CA PRO A 67 24.00 17.10 -7.63
C PRO A 67 23.22 18.39 -7.40
N HIS A 68 23.92 19.51 -7.33
CA HIS A 68 23.34 20.85 -7.27
C HIS A 68 22.83 21.20 -8.68
N VAL A 69 21.63 20.76 -9.01
CA VAL A 69 20.99 21.11 -10.29
C VAL A 69 20.45 22.53 -10.19
N LYS A 70 21.07 23.45 -10.93
CA LYS A 70 20.47 24.78 -11.15
C LYS A 70 19.33 24.61 -12.16
N PRO A 71 18.14 25.17 -11.93
CA PRO A 71 17.08 25.16 -12.92
C PRO A 71 17.61 25.79 -14.22
N GLU A 72 17.43 25.12 -15.37
CA GLU A 72 17.76 25.71 -16.66
C GLU A 72 16.92 26.98 -16.85
N ALA A 73 17.61 28.11 -17.08
CA ALA A 73 16.97 29.40 -17.30
C ALA A 73 16.28 29.37 -18.67
N GLY A 74 14.99 29.13 -18.71
CA GLY A 74 14.20 29.16 -19.95
C GLY A 74 12.89 28.41 -19.94
N GLU A 75 12.74 27.36 -19.19
CA GLU A 75 11.46 26.66 -19.08
C GLU A 75 10.59 27.30 -17.99
N ARG A 76 9.45 27.88 -18.40
CA ARG A 76 8.43 28.30 -17.43
C ARG A 76 7.87 27.04 -16.76
N PRO A 77 8.10 26.86 -15.44
CA PRO A 77 7.53 25.70 -14.76
C PRO A 77 6.00 25.74 -14.93
N MET A 78 5.43 24.64 -15.39
CA MET A 78 3.98 24.52 -15.52
C MET A 78 3.33 24.80 -14.16
N SER A 79 2.29 25.62 -14.13
CA SER A 79 1.58 25.89 -12.88
C SER A 79 0.91 24.63 -12.37
N LEU A 80 0.77 24.47 -11.03
CA LEU A 80 0.12 23.32 -10.40
C LEU A 80 -1.32 23.13 -10.92
N ILE A 81 -2.02 24.23 -11.17
CA ILE A 81 -3.41 24.21 -11.67
C ILE A 81 -3.45 23.70 -13.11
N GLU A 82 -2.52 24.12 -13.96
CA GLU A 82 -2.42 23.65 -15.33
C GLU A 82 -2.04 22.16 -15.40
N ALA A 83 -1.09 21.73 -14.59
CA ALA A 83 -0.69 20.34 -14.47
C ALA A 83 -1.87 19.47 -14.01
N ALA A 84 -2.61 19.93 -13.01
CA ALA A 84 -3.83 19.24 -12.54
C ALA A 84 -4.86 19.14 -13.66
N HIS A 85 -5.20 20.25 -14.33
CA HIS A 85 -6.17 20.26 -15.40
C HIS A 85 -5.81 19.31 -16.54
N ARG A 86 -4.54 19.30 -16.97
CA ARG A 86 -4.07 18.40 -18.02
C ARG A 86 -4.09 16.91 -17.61
N CYS A 87 -3.72 16.60 -16.36
CA CYS A 87 -3.76 15.24 -15.86
C CYS A 87 -5.21 14.72 -15.73
N PHE A 88 -6.10 15.48 -15.11
CA PHE A 88 -7.49 15.10 -14.89
C PHE A 88 -8.36 15.14 -16.15
N ALA A 89 -7.94 15.84 -17.20
CA ALA A 89 -8.57 15.75 -18.53
C ALA A 89 -8.47 14.33 -19.12
N ASN A 90 -7.50 13.53 -18.70
CA ASN A 90 -7.37 12.15 -19.10
C ASN A 90 -8.12 11.22 -18.12
N SER A 91 -9.23 10.66 -18.56
CA SER A 91 -10.04 9.74 -17.74
C SER A 91 -9.26 8.49 -17.27
N ALA A 92 -8.27 8.03 -18.04
CA ALA A 92 -7.44 6.91 -17.64
C ALA A 92 -6.57 7.25 -16.41
N PHE A 93 -6.03 8.47 -16.35
CA PHE A 93 -5.32 8.98 -15.19
C PHE A 93 -6.19 8.95 -13.94
N THR A 94 -7.39 9.51 -14.02
CA THR A 94 -8.34 9.58 -12.89
C THR A 94 -8.74 8.19 -12.40
N ILE A 95 -9.07 7.27 -13.31
CA ILE A 95 -9.43 5.89 -12.95
C ILE A 95 -8.29 5.19 -12.22
N ASN A 96 -7.05 5.29 -12.74
CA ASN A 96 -5.89 4.66 -12.08
C ASN A 96 -5.58 5.26 -10.72
N LEU A 97 -5.74 6.58 -10.57
CA LEU A 97 -5.59 7.27 -9.29
C LEU A 97 -6.64 6.81 -8.28
N VAL A 98 -7.91 6.69 -8.70
CA VAL A 98 -9.00 6.20 -7.84
C VAL A 98 -8.78 4.73 -7.45
N CYS A 99 -8.39 3.87 -8.39
CA CYS A 99 -8.06 2.48 -8.08
C CYS A 99 -6.89 2.39 -7.09
N MET A 100 -5.87 3.23 -7.26
CA MET A 100 -4.75 3.32 -6.32
C MET A 100 -5.21 3.74 -4.93
N LEU A 101 -6.02 4.80 -4.83
CA LEU A 101 -6.58 5.27 -3.56
C LEU A 101 -7.36 4.16 -2.85
N ILE A 102 -8.25 3.45 -3.57
CA ILE A 102 -9.05 2.34 -3.05
C ILE A 102 -8.16 1.24 -2.46
N VAL A 103 -7.13 0.83 -3.19
CA VAL A 103 -6.21 -0.23 -2.72
C VAL A 103 -5.44 0.22 -1.49
N PHE A 104 -4.97 1.48 -1.46
CA PHE A 104 -4.24 2.00 -0.30
C PHE A 104 -5.13 2.25 0.93
N VAL A 105 -6.42 2.53 0.75
CA VAL A 105 -7.41 2.49 1.86
C VAL A 105 -7.46 1.08 2.47
N GLY A 106 -7.54 0.05 1.63
CA GLY A 106 -7.56 -1.32 2.12
C GLY A 106 -6.24 -1.77 2.75
N ILE A 107 -5.08 -1.35 2.20
CA ILE A 107 -3.76 -1.63 2.79
C ILE A 107 -3.68 -1.00 4.19
N GLY A 108 -3.97 0.31 4.32
CA GLY A 108 -3.91 0.99 5.61
C GLY A 108 -4.84 0.38 6.66
N ALA A 109 -6.07 0.02 6.27
CA ALA A 109 -7.00 -0.67 7.14
C ALA A 109 -6.50 -2.05 7.59
N SER A 110 -5.94 -2.85 6.66
CA SER A 110 -5.41 -4.18 6.95
C SER A 110 -4.16 -4.13 7.82
N GLU A 111 -3.24 -3.20 7.54
CA GLU A 111 -2.02 -2.99 8.33
C GLU A 111 -2.33 -2.53 9.77
N PHE A 112 -3.43 -1.80 9.95
CA PHE A 112 -3.90 -1.40 11.28
C PHE A 112 -4.52 -2.57 12.04
N ILE A 113 -5.41 -3.35 11.41
CA ILE A 113 -6.26 -4.31 12.11
C ILE A 113 -5.58 -5.68 12.34
N LEU A 114 -4.70 -6.13 11.43
CA LEU A 114 -4.07 -7.44 11.54
C LEU A 114 -3.20 -7.62 12.80
N PRO A 115 -2.40 -6.63 13.25
CA PRO A 115 -1.68 -6.74 14.51
C PRO A 115 -2.60 -6.96 15.73
N PHE A 116 -3.76 -6.29 15.77
CA PHE A 116 -4.75 -6.51 16.83
C PHE A 116 -5.36 -7.91 16.77
N TYR A 117 -5.62 -8.42 15.56
CA TYR A 117 -6.08 -9.80 15.41
C TYR A 117 -5.05 -10.80 15.92
N PHE A 118 -3.75 -10.58 15.68
CA PHE A 118 -2.70 -11.45 16.18
C PHE A 118 -2.54 -11.38 17.71
N GLN A 119 -2.60 -10.19 18.26
CA GLN A 119 -2.36 -9.96 19.69
C GLN A 119 -3.62 -10.21 20.54
N ASP A 120 -4.75 -9.66 20.14
CA ASP A 120 -5.97 -9.63 20.94
C ASP A 120 -6.82 -10.89 20.73
N ALA A 121 -6.96 -11.39 19.49
CA ALA A 121 -7.77 -12.58 19.24
C ALA A 121 -7.01 -13.88 19.47
N HIS A 122 -5.69 -13.91 19.18
CA HIS A 122 -4.86 -15.11 19.34
C HIS A 122 -3.93 -15.05 20.57
N GLY A 123 -3.75 -13.91 21.20
CA GLY A 123 -2.88 -13.76 22.36
C GLY A 123 -1.37 -13.88 22.05
N PHE A 124 -0.97 -13.66 20.78
CA PHE A 124 0.46 -13.70 20.43
C PHE A 124 1.18 -12.47 20.98
N GLY A 125 2.41 -12.65 21.41
CA GLY A 125 3.29 -11.54 21.79
C GLY A 125 3.59 -10.61 20.59
N SER A 126 4.04 -9.40 20.87
CA SER A 126 4.38 -8.41 19.83
C SER A 126 5.50 -8.88 18.90
N ASP A 127 6.42 -9.71 19.39
CA ASP A 127 7.50 -10.35 18.66
C ASP A 127 6.97 -11.32 17.58
N ILE A 128 6.08 -12.23 17.96
CA ILE A 128 5.45 -13.19 17.05
C ILE A 128 4.54 -12.44 16.05
N SER A 129 3.78 -11.46 16.53
CA SER A 129 2.92 -10.64 15.68
C SER A 129 3.71 -9.91 14.60
N GLY A 130 4.88 -9.36 14.95
CA GLY A 130 5.80 -8.73 14.01
C GLY A 130 6.33 -9.70 12.94
N LEU A 131 6.66 -10.93 13.34
CA LEU A 131 7.10 -11.98 12.41
C LEU A 131 5.97 -12.40 11.45
N LEU A 132 4.74 -12.56 11.94
CA LEU A 132 3.60 -12.89 11.10
C LEU A 132 3.29 -11.77 10.10
N PHE A 133 3.46 -10.52 10.53
CA PHE A 133 3.27 -9.35 9.68
C PHE A 133 4.28 -9.26 8.54
N LEU A 134 5.47 -9.86 8.68
CA LEU A 134 6.48 -9.94 7.63
C LEU A 134 5.98 -10.64 6.35
N ALA A 135 4.98 -11.51 6.44
CA ALA A 135 4.43 -12.20 5.27
C ALA A 135 3.97 -11.19 4.19
N LEU A 136 3.42 -10.04 4.59
CA LEU A 136 2.92 -9.03 3.67
C LEU A 136 4.02 -8.38 2.81
N PRO A 137 5.06 -7.76 3.40
CA PRO A 137 6.13 -7.15 2.61
C PRO A 137 7.00 -8.19 1.89
N MET A 138 7.15 -9.41 2.41
CA MET A 138 7.85 -10.47 1.69
C MET A 138 7.17 -10.80 0.36
N VAL A 139 5.85 -10.98 0.36
CA VAL A 139 5.09 -11.20 -0.88
C VAL A 139 5.28 -10.03 -1.84
N ASN A 140 5.21 -8.79 -1.36
CA ASN A 140 5.44 -7.60 -2.17
C ASN A 140 6.85 -7.58 -2.81
N ALA A 141 7.87 -7.97 -2.06
CA ALA A 141 9.25 -7.99 -2.55
C ALA A 141 9.47 -8.97 -3.70
N PHE A 142 8.77 -10.10 -3.71
CA PHE A 142 8.90 -11.12 -4.77
C PHE A 142 7.89 -10.92 -5.90
N ILE A 143 6.62 -10.71 -5.58
CA ILE A 143 5.55 -10.63 -6.58
C ILE A 143 5.55 -9.29 -7.32
N GLY A 144 5.94 -8.19 -6.67
CA GLY A 144 5.99 -6.87 -7.29
C GLY A 144 6.86 -6.80 -8.55
N PRO A 145 8.15 -7.19 -8.52
CA PRO A 145 9.01 -7.25 -9.70
C PRO A 145 8.52 -8.21 -10.77
N LEU A 146 7.98 -9.38 -10.37
CA LEU A 146 7.40 -10.35 -11.29
C LEU A 146 6.19 -9.76 -12.03
N SER A 147 5.29 -9.09 -11.30
CA SER A 147 4.13 -8.42 -11.89
C SER A 147 4.55 -7.33 -12.87
N GLY A 148 5.58 -6.54 -12.54
CA GLY A 148 6.17 -5.56 -13.45
C GLY A 148 6.66 -6.21 -14.74
N THR A 149 7.47 -7.26 -14.64
CA THR A 149 8.01 -7.98 -15.80
C THR A 149 6.92 -8.60 -16.67
N VAL A 150 5.88 -9.16 -16.06
CA VAL A 150 4.72 -9.71 -16.79
C VAL A 150 3.97 -8.58 -17.49
N SER A 151 3.73 -7.45 -16.81
CA SER A 151 3.01 -6.33 -17.39
C SER A 151 3.74 -5.67 -18.57
N ASP A 152 5.07 -5.70 -18.58
CA ASP A 152 5.88 -5.21 -19.69
C ASP A 152 5.67 -6.05 -20.98
N ARG A 153 5.30 -7.33 -20.83
CA ARG A 153 5.08 -8.25 -21.96
C ARG A 153 3.64 -8.30 -22.45
N VAL A 154 2.67 -8.29 -21.52
CA VAL A 154 1.24 -8.52 -21.83
C VAL A 154 0.41 -7.24 -21.77
N GLY A 155 1.03 -6.10 -21.43
CA GLY A 155 0.33 -4.85 -21.15
C GLY A 155 -0.09 -4.74 -19.68
N CYS A 156 -0.28 -3.52 -19.22
CA CYS A 156 -0.51 -3.24 -17.79
C CYS A 156 -1.97 -3.40 -17.37
N GLU A 157 -2.93 -3.33 -18.29
CA GLU A 157 -4.37 -3.33 -17.97
C GLU A 157 -4.86 -4.65 -17.41
N GLY A 158 -4.46 -5.75 -18.05
CA GLY A 158 -4.82 -7.11 -17.63
C GLY A 158 -4.34 -7.42 -16.22
N PRO A 159 -3.02 -7.32 -15.96
CA PRO A 159 -2.46 -7.54 -14.63
C PRO A 159 -3.07 -6.64 -13.55
N THR A 160 -3.36 -5.36 -13.86
CA THR A 160 -4.04 -4.45 -12.92
C THR A 160 -5.42 -4.99 -12.51
N ALA A 161 -6.23 -5.44 -13.47
CA ALA A 161 -7.55 -6.00 -13.20
C ALA A 161 -7.46 -7.32 -12.43
N VAL A 162 -6.55 -8.23 -12.83
CA VAL A 162 -6.31 -9.50 -12.13
C VAL A 162 -5.86 -9.25 -10.69
N GLY A 163 -4.93 -8.32 -10.47
CA GLY A 163 -4.46 -7.96 -9.13
C GLY A 163 -5.60 -7.50 -8.21
N LEU A 164 -6.49 -6.63 -8.70
CA LEU A 164 -7.67 -6.22 -7.95
C LEU A 164 -8.64 -7.37 -7.67
N GLY A 165 -8.86 -8.28 -8.63
CA GLY A 165 -9.68 -9.47 -8.41
C GLY A 165 -9.10 -10.39 -7.34
N VAL A 166 -7.80 -10.67 -7.39
CA VAL A 166 -7.09 -11.45 -6.37
C VAL A 166 -7.15 -10.76 -5.01
N TYR A 167 -7.03 -9.43 -4.98
CA TYR A 167 -7.13 -8.66 -3.75
C TYR A 167 -8.52 -8.77 -3.10
N VAL A 168 -9.60 -8.66 -3.88
CA VAL A 168 -10.98 -8.87 -3.38
C VAL A 168 -11.15 -10.27 -2.79
N CYS A 169 -10.66 -11.30 -3.49
CA CYS A 169 -10.68 -12.68 -2.97
C CYS A 169 -9.82 -12.83 -1.70
N GLY A 170 -8.69 -12.13 -1.64
CA GLY A 170 -7.81 -12.11 -0.46
C GLY A 170 -8.48 -11.45 0.76
N LEU A 171 -9.18 -10.34 0.57
CA LEU A 171 -9.97 -9.70 1.63
C LEU A 171 -11.07 -10.62 2.14
N PHE A 172 -11.74 -11.34 1.23
CA PHE A 172 -12.72 -12.37 1.60
C PHE A 172 -12.08 -13.49 2.41
N ALA A 173 -10.94 -14.03 1.98
CA ALA A 173 -10.23 -15.07 2.71
C ALA A 173 -9.84 -14.64 4.12
N VAL A 174 -9.34 -13.40 4.28
CA VAL A 174 -9.00 -12.85 5.60
C VAL A 174 -10.26 -12.65 6.45
N SER A 175 -11.41 -12.26 5.87
CA SER A 175 -12.67 -12.11 6.62
C SER A 175 -13.19 -13.43 7.21
N MET A 176 -12.74 -14.58 6.67
CA MET A 176 -13.12 -15.93 7.15
C MET A 176 -12.28 -16.41 8.35
N LEU A 177 -11.23 -15.68 8.70
CA LEU A 177 -10.39 -16.03 9.86
C LEU A 177 -11.19 -15.93 11.16
N ASP A 178 -10.85 -16.82 12.09
CA ASP A 178 -11.46 -16.91 13.43
C ASP A 178 -10.38 -17.09 14.52
N GLU A 179 -10.80 -17.22 15.77
CA GLU A 179 -9.91 -17.45 16.92
C GLU A 179 -9.20 -18.81 16.90
N ARG A 180 -9.69 -19.77 16.10
CA ARG A 180 -9.14 -21.13 15.98
C ARG A 180 -8.29 -21.31 14.72
N SER A 181 -8.18 -20.29 13.92
CA SER A 181 -7.40 -20.34 12.68
C SER A 181 -5.94 -20.63 12.99
N SER A 182 -5.37 -21.65 12.36
CA SER A 182 -3.96 -21.99 12.56
C SER A 182 -3.04 -20.95 11.93
N ILE A 183 -1.83 -20.77 12.50
CA ILE A 183 -0.82 -19.82 11.99
C ILE A 183 -0.59 -19.97 10.47
N PRO A 184 -0.42 -21.19 9.91
CA PRO A 184 -0.26 -21.33 8.46
C PRO A 184 -1.43 -20.80 7.66
N VAL A 185 -2.67 -20.98 8.12
CA VAL A 185 -3.86 -20.46 7.46
C VAL A 185 -3.90 -18.94 7.48
N ILE A 186 -3.59 -18.34 8.62
CA ILE A 186 -3.50 -16.89 8.78
C ILE A 186 -2.46 -16.31 7.80
N VAL A 187 -1.25 -16.87 7.80
CA VAL A 187 -0.16 -16.44 6.91
C VAL A 187 -0.54 -16.61 5.45
N CYS A 188 -1.15 -17.74 5.06
CA CYS A 188 -1.60 -17.98 3.70
C CYS A 188 -2.66 -16.97 3.25
N CYS A 189 -3.67 -16.68 4.08
CA CYS A 189 -4.71 -15.69 3.76
C CYS A 189 -4.11 -14.28 3.62
N ALA A 190 -3.25 -13.86 4.56
CA ALA A 190 -2.57 -12.58 4.50
C ALA A 190 -1.64 -12.45 3.29
N ALA A 191 -0.86 -13.50 2.99
CA ALA A 191 0.00 -13.58 1.82
C ALA A 191 -0.82 -13.52 0.51
N PHE A 192 -1.94 -14.24 0.44
CA PHE A 192 -2.83 -14.23 -0.72
C PHE A 192 -3.43 -12.84 -0.97
N MET A 193 -3.87 -12.15 0.08
CA MET A 193 -4.31 -10.76 0.00
C MET A 193 -3.19 -9.85 -0.50
N SER A 194 -1.98 -10.00 0.03
CA SER A 194 -0.80 -9.22 -0.37
C SER A 194 -0.35 -9.53 -1.82
N CYS A 195 -0.55 -10.75 -2.33
CA CYS A 195 -0.35 -11.07 -3.74
C CYS A 195 -1.22 -10.18 -4.64
N GLY A 196 -2.49 -10.00 -4.30
CA GLY A 196 -3.39 -9.15 -5.06
C GLY A 196 -2.91 -7.71 -5.14
N THR A 197 -2.52 -7.11 -4.02
CA THR A 197 -1.98 -5.74 -4.00
C THR A 197 -0.67 -5.62 -4.76
N SER A 198 0.21 -6.61 -4.66
CA SER A 198 1.51 -6.64 -5.35
C SER A 198 1.35 -6.74 -6.87
N ILE A 199 0.44 -7.61 -7.34
CA ILE A 199 0.11 -7.75 -8.77
C ILE A 199 -0.49 -6.45 -9.32
N PHE A 200 -1.29 -5.74 -8.51
CA PHE A 200 -1.91 -4.48 -8.89
C PHE A 200 -0.92 -3.31 -8.96
N GLN A 201 -0.06 -3.15 -7.95
CA GLN A 201 0.68 -1.90 -7.72
C GLN A 201 1.61 -1.52 -8.87
N SER A 202 2.44 -2.47 -9.36
CA SER A 202 3.44 -2.18 -10.39
C SER A 202 2.80 -1.77 -11.72
N PRO A 203 1.87 -2.55 -12.32
CA PRO A 203 1.22 -2.17 -13.56
C PRO A 203 0.34 -0.92 -13.42
N ASN A 204 -0.38 -0.75 -12.31
CA ASN A 204 -1.18 0.46 -12.11
C ASN A 204 -0.32 1.73 -12.03
N ASN A 205 0.86 1.63 -11.40
CA ASN A 205 1.80 2.76 -11.34
C ASN A 205 2.31 3.14 -12.74
N SER A 206 2.61 2.14 -13.59
CA SER A 206 2.98 2.36 -15.00
C SER A 206 1.86 3.01 -15.81
N LEU A 207 0.61 2.54 -15.64
CA LEU A 207 -0.57 3.11 -16.29
C LEU A 207 -0.84 4.54 -15.84
N TYR A 208 -0.73 4.79 -14.54
CA TYR A 208 -0.93 6.10 -13.93
C TYR A 208 0.08 7.12 -14.46
N MET A 209 1.37 6.78 -14.40
CA MET A 209 2.45 7.65 -14.88
C MET A 209 2.41 7.80 -16.40
N GLY A 210 2.15 6.73 -17.14
CA GLY A 210 2.04 6.75 -18.60
C GLY A 210 0.83 7.52 -19.14
N SER A 211 -0.20 7.74 -18.30
CA SER A 211 -1.38 8.55 -18.63
C SER A 211 -1.15 10.04 -18.41
N SER A 212 -0.03 10.43 -17.83
CA SER A 212 0.31 11.82 -17.49
C SER A 212 1.12 12.48 -18.61
N PRO A 213 0.90 13.77 -18.92
CA PRO A 213 1.76 14.55 -19.79
C PRO A 213 3.21 14.57 -19.26
N ARG A 214 4.20 14.56 -20.15
CA ARG A 214 5.63 14.53 -19.74
C ARG A 214 6.00 15.71 -18.86
N GLU A 215 5.46 16.89 -19.15
CA GLU A 215 5.70 18.13 -18.40
C GLU A 215 5.03 18.11 -17.01
N ALA A 216 4.06 17.24 -16.77
CA ALA A 216 3.31 17.09 -15.51
C ALA A 216 3.72 15.85 -14.69
N LEU A 217 4.78 15.11 -15.07
CA LEU A 217 5.20 13.90 -14.37
C LEU A 217 5.58 14.14 -12.91
N GLY A 218 6.18 15.29 -12.58
CA GLY A 218 6.48 15.68 -11.22
C GLY A 218 5.21 15.87 -10.38
N PHE A 219 4.20 16.56 -10.92
CA PHE A 219 2.88 16.71 -10.31
C PHE A 219 2.20 15.35 -10.12
N ALA A 220 2.17 14.52 -11.15
CA ALA A 220 1.59 13.19 -11.08
C ALA A 220 2.26 12.33 -10.00
N GLY A 221 3.59 12.30 -9.94
CA GLY A 221 4.33 11.56 -8.90
C GLY A 221 4.01 12.02 -7.48
N SER A 222 3.91 13.33 -7.26
CA SER A 222 3.52 13.90 -5.98
C SER A 222 2.07 13.59 -5.60
N LEU A 223 1.15 13.71 -6.56
CA LEU A 223 -0.26 13.38 -6.37
C LEU A 223 -0.46 11.88 -6.08
N GLY A 224 0.29 11.01 -6.77
CA GLY A 224 0.28 9.58 -6.50
C GLY A 224 0.77 9.24 -5.09
N SER A 225 1.81 9.91 -4.61
CA SER A 225 2.28 9.74 -3.23
C SER A 225 1.24 10.26 -2.22
N LEU A 226 0.64 11.41 -2.49
CA LEU A 226 -0.45 11.94 -1.66
C LEU A 226 -1.63 10.97 -1.60
N ALA A 227 -2.06 10.42 -2.74
CA ALA A 227 -3.16 9.46 -2.79
C ALA A 227 -2.88 8.18 -1.99
N ARG A 228 -1.62 7.69 -2.00
CA ARG A 228 -1.21 6.55 -1.17
C ARG A 228 -1.36 6.84 0.32
N TYR A 229 -0.70 7.88 0.81
CA TYR A 229 -0.71 8.21 2.24
C TYR A 229 -2.08 8.66 2.73
N ALA A 230 -2.81 9.44 1.93
CA ALA A 230 -4.19 9.81 2.24
C ALA A 230 -5.10 8.57 2.28
N GLY A 231 -4.95 7.66 1.31
CA GLY A 231 -5.66 6.37 1.30
C GLY A 231 -5.40 5.56 2.55
N MET A 232 -4.14 5.39 2.93
CA MET A 232 -3.78 4.67 4.17
C MET A 232 -4.40 5.33 5.41
N ALA A 233 -4.30 6.65 5.54
CA ALA A 233 -4.87 7.38 6.68
C ALA A 233 -6.39 7.22 6.76
N VAL A 234 -7.10 7.35 5.63
CA VAL A 234 -8.55 7.10 5.54
C VAL A 234 -8.85 5.65 5.91
N GLY A 235 -8.05 4.70 5.42
CA GLY A 235 -8.21 3.28 5.72
C GLY A 235 -8.09 2.96 7.21
N ILE A 236 -7.06 3.46 7.87
CA ILE A 236 -6.84 3.30 9.31
C ILE A 236 -8.03 3.88 10.09
N THR A 237 -8.44 5.10 9.75
CA THR A 237 -9.55 5.79 10.45
C THR A 237 -10.87 5.06 10.25
N ALA A 238 -11.17 4.65 9.02
CA ALA A 238 -12.39 3.90 8.70
C ALA A 238 -12.39 2.53 9.40
N ALA A 239 -11.28 1.80 9.37
CA ALA A 239 -11.16 0.50 10.03
C ALA A 239 -11.37 0.62 11.55
N SER A 240 -10.74 1.60 12.19
CA SER A 240 -10.92 1.86 13.62
C SER A 240 -12.38 2.18 13.96
N HIS A 241 -13.00 3.08 13.20
CA HIS A 241 -14.40 3.48 13.42
C HIS A 241 -15.39 2.32 13.23
N ILE A 242 -15.20 1.53 12.17
CA ILE A 242 -16.07 0.37 11.89
C ILE A 242 -15.84 -0.70 12.97
N LEU A 243 -14.60 -1.01 13.32
CA LEU A 243 -14.26 -2.01 14.32
C LEU A 243 -14.94 -1.71 15.66
N TYR A 244 -14.63 -0.55 16.24
CA TYR A 244 -15.17 -0.19 17.56
C TYR A 244 -16.66 0.10 17.53
N GLY A 245 -17.19 0.63 16.42
CA GLY A 245 -18.62 0.81 16.24
C GLY A 245 -19.39 -0.52 16.25
N GLN A 246 -18.89 -1.53 15.53
CA GLN A 246 -19.50 -2.86 15.50
C GLN A 246 -19.32 -3.62 16.83
N MET A 247 -18.17 -3.45 17.49
CA MET A 247 -17.97 -3.99 18.84
C MET A 247 -18.96 -3.38 19.83
N SER A 248 -19.21 -2.07 19.75
CA SER A 248 -20.20 -1.38 20.60
C SER A 248 -21.63 -1.88 20.36
N VAL A 249 -21.97 -2.16 19.09
CA VAL A 249 -23.29 -2.77 18.76
C VAL A 249 -23.41 -4.17 19.37
N ALA A 250 -22.35 -5.00 19.27
CA ALA A 250 -22.35 -6.35 19.81
C ALA A 250 -22.44 -6.40 21.35
N MET A 251 -21.88 -5.40 22.04
CA MET A 251 -21.89 -5.29 23.50
C MET A 251 -23.08 -4.50 24.04
N SER A 252 -23.82 -3.77 23.19
CA SER A 252 -24.84 -2.79 23.58
C SER A 252 -24.33 -1.69 24.52
N GLU A 253 -23.02 -1.45 24.52
CA GLU A 253 -22.32 -0.43 25.32
C GLU A 253 -21.21 0.21 24.46
N ALA A 254 -20.82 1.45 24.79
CA ALA A 254 -19.74 2.14 24.07
C ALA A 254 -18.38 1.45 24.35
N VAL A 255 -17.78 0.87 23.31
CA VAL A 255 -16.49 0.18 23.38
C VAL A 255 -15.45 0.99 22.60
N THR A 256 -14.34 1.34 23.25
CA THR A 256 -13.22 2.11 22.66
C THR A 256 -11.89 1.37 22.68
N SER A 257 -11.88 0.13 23.20
CA SER A 257 -10.68 -0.73 23.27
C SER A 257 -11.09 -2.19 23.17
N PHE A 258 -10.10 -3.08 23.04
CA PHE A 258 -10.34 -4.53 23.07
C PHE A 258 -11.00 -4.97 24.38
N VAL A 259 -12.00 -5.84 24.29
CA VAL A 259 -12.70 -6.41 25.44
C VAL A 259 -12.07 -7.76 25.80
N ALA A 260 -11.28 -7.80 26.86
CA ALA A 260 -10.60 -9.00 27.30
C ALA A 260 -11.57 -10.16 27.55
N GLY A 261 -11.26 -11.35 27.04
CA GLY A 261 -12.09 -12.54 27.19
C GLY A 261 -13.30 -12.62 26.24
N ARG A 262 -13.46 -11.68 25.31
CA ARG A 262 -14.54 -11.67 24.32
C ARG A 262 -14.00 -11.54 22.87
N PRO A 263 -13.22 -12.51 22.39
CA PRO A 263 -12.72 -12.49 21.02
C PRO A 263 -13.83 -12.52 19.96
N ASP A 264 -15.01 -13.07 20.29
CA ASP A 264 -16.20 -13.07 19.45
C ASP A 264 -16.65 -11.67 19.05
N VAL A 265 -16.62 -10.73 20.00
CA VAL A 265 -16.99 -9.32 19.78
C VAL A 265 -15.98 -8.65 18.85
N PHE A 266 -14.68 -8.89 19.07
CA PHE A 266 -13.63 -8.39 18.18
C PHE A 266 -13.78 -8.94 16.76
N LEU A 267 -13.98 -10.27 16.61
CA LEU A 267 -14.15 -10.92 15.32
C LEU A 267 -15.37 -10.43 14.56
N PHE A 268 -16.45 -10.06 15.26
CA PHE A 268 -17.61 -9.45 14.62
C PHE A 268 -17.25 -8.09 13.97
N GLY A 269 -16.54 -7.24 14.69
CA GLY A 269 -16.03 -5.97 14.17
C GLY A 269 -15.01 -6.18 13.05
N PHE A 270 -14.07 -7.11 13.23
CA PHE A 270 -13.04 -7.50 12.26
C PHE A 270 -13.66 -7.90 10.90
N ARG A 271 -14.59 -8.83 10.90
CA ARG A 271 -15.30 -9.27 9.70
C ARG A 271 -16.04 -8.12 9.01
N SER A 272 -16.69 -7.26 9.79
CA SER A 272 -17.41 -6.11 9.26
C SER A 272 -16.47 -5.15 8.51
N VAL A 273 -15.27 -4.89 9.04
CA VAL A 273 -14.25 -4.09 8.33
C VAL A 273 -13.89 -4.73 7.01
N PHE A 274 -13.54 -6.02 7.00
CA PHE A 274 -13.13 -6.70 5.76
C PHE A 274 -14.26 -6.79 4.73
N TYR A 275 -15.51 -6.92 5.14
CA TYR A 275 -16.66 -6.84 4.21
C TYR A 275 -16.81 -5.46 3.57
N VAL A 276 -16.61 -4.39 4.34
CA VAL A 276 -16.63 -3.02 3.78
C VAL A 276 -15.46 -2.82 2.83
N LEU A 277 -14.25 -3.24 3.20
CA LEU A 277 -13.08 -3.17 2.33
C LEU A 277 -13.28 -3.97 1.04
N MET A 278 -13.87 -5.16 1.13
CA MET A 278 -14.20 -5.99 -0.03
C MET A 278 -15.18 -5.28 -0.97
N ALA A 279 -16.22 -4.65 -0.43
CA ALA A 279 -17.18 -3.87 -1.23
C ALA A 279 -16.50 -2.70 -1.94
N VAL A 280 -15.64 -1.95 -1.24
CA VAL A 280 -14.87 -0.83 -1.80
C VAL A 280 -13.88 -1.32 -2.86
N ALA A 281 -13.15 -2.41 -2.60
CA ALA A 281 -12.22 -3.01 -3.56
C ALA A 281 -12.94 -3.57 -4.80
N ALA A 282 -14.15 -4.12 -4.65
CA ALA A 282 -14.98 -4.58 -5.76
C ALA A 282 -15.38 -3.44 -6.70
N VAL A 283 -15.62 -2.23 -6.17
CA VAL A 283 -15.82 -1.03 -7.01
C VAL A 283 -14.55 -0.73 -7.82
N GLY A 284 -13.38 -0.77 -7.20
CA GLY A 284 -12.11 -0.61 -7.91
C GLY A 284 -11.91 -1.66 -9.00
N PHE A 285 -12.23 -2.92 -8.71
CA PHE A 285 -12.18 -4.02 -9.68
C PHE A 285 -13.14 -3.78 -10.85
N ALA A 286 -14.38 -3.36 -10.58
CA ALA A 286 -15.35 -3.05 -11.62
C ALA A 286 -14.86 -1.89 -12.54
N LEU A 287 -14.28 -0.84 -11.97
CA LEU A 287 -13.68 0.26 -12.74
C LEU A 287 -12.54 -0.22 -13.65
N ALA A 288 -11.64 -1.07 -13.12
CA ALA A 288 -10.55 -1.64 -13.89
C ALA A 288 -11.06 -2.55 -15.03
N MET A 289 -12.09 -3.36 -14.77
CA MET A 289 -12.72 -4.22 -15.78
C MET A 289 -13.42 -3.42 -16.87
N VAL A 290 -14.19 -2.38 -16.53
CA VAL A 290 -14.83 -1.49 -17.52
C VAL A 290 -13.78 -0.86 -18.44
N ARG A 291 -12.65 -0.44 -17.86
CA ARG A 291 -11.54 0.09 -18.64
C ARG A 291 -10.94 -0.95 -19.58
N LEU A 292 -10.65 -2.16 -19.07
CA LEU A 292 -10.09 -3.26 -19.87
C LEU A 292 -10.99 -3.62 -21.06
N VAL A 293 -12.31 -3.70 -20.84
CA VAL A 293 -13.30 -3.99 -21.89
C VAL A 293 -13.34 -2.86 -22.92
N ARG A 294 -13.37 -1.60 -22.50
CA ARG A 294 -13.37 -0.44 -23.42
C ARG A 294 -12.13 -0.37 -24.30
N MET A 295 -10.98 -0.76 -23.78
CA MET A 295 -9.76 -0.80 -24.59
C MET A 295 -9.77 -1.93 -25.61
N ARG A 296 -10.23 -3.14 -25.24
CA ARG A 296 -10.39 -4.26 -26.18
C ARG A 296 -11.41 -3.99 -27.29
N ALA A 297 -12.42 -3.18 -27.01
CA ALA A 297 -13.42 -2.80 -28.00
C ALA A 297 -12.92 -1.73 -29.01
N ARG A 298 -11.76 -1.11 -28.77
CA ARG A 298 -11.15 -0.10 -29.66
C ARG A 298 -10.07 -0.68 -30.58
N HIS A 299 -9.65 -1.91 -30.34
CA HIS A 299 -8.76 -2.71 -31.18
C HIS A 299 -9.53 -3.78 -31.95
#